data_75624d9f8e83cf51a7302c1c3ec90ae9
#
_entry.id   75624d9f8e83cf51a7302c1c3ec90ae9
#
_cell.length_a   1.000
_cell.length_b   1.000
_cell.length_c   1.000
_cell.angle_alpha   90.00
_cell.angle_beta   90.00
_cell.angle_gamma   90.00
#
_symmetry.space_group_name_H-M   'P 1'
#
loop_
_entity.id
_entity.type
_entity.pdbx_description
1 polymer ?
#
loop_
_entity_poly.entity_id
_entity_poly.type
_entity_poly.pdbx_seq_one_letter_code
_entity_poly.pdbx_strand_id
1 'polypeptide(L)'
;GLVGSEMCIRDSNIRVNTVSPGFVETDMLHTVPADLLAGIKDEIPLGRFGYPDEVALAVLYLCSTAGSWITGSNISMNGGHNML
;
A
#
# COMPACT_ATOMS: atom_id res chain seq x y z
N GLY A 1 -24.37 -8.34 -8.21
CA GLY A 1 -23.85 -8.41 -9.59
C GLY A 1 -22.41 -7.93 -9.69
N LEU A 2 -21.83 -8.09 -10.85
CA LEU A 2 -20.46 -7.68 -11.11
C LEU A 2 -20.40 -6.16 -11.28
N VAL A 3 -19.40 -5.53 -10.65
CA VAL A 3 -19.07 -4.13 -10.92
C VAL A 3 -18.13 -4.04 -12.13
N GLY A 4 -17.91 -2.84 -12.65
CA GLY A 4 -17.16 -2.64 -13.87
C GLY A 4 -15.77 -3.28 -13.90
N SER A 5 -14.99 -3.17 -12.81
CA SER A 5 -13.64 -3.77 -12.75
C SER A 5 -13.69 -5.29 -12.78
N GLU A 6 -14.66 -5.90 -12.13
CA GLU A 6 -14.83 -7.36 -12.15
C GLU A 6 -15.18 -7.86 -13.54
N MET A 7 -16.01 -7.13 -14.27
CA MET A 7 -16.34 -7.48 -15.64
C MET A 7 -15.13 -7.36 -16.57
N CYS A 8 -14.31 -6.32 -16.40
CA CYS A 8 -13.07 -6.16 -17.16
C CYS A 8 -12.08 -7.30 -16.88
N ILE A 9 -11.93 -7.71 -15.62
CA ILE A 9 -11.07 -8.83 -15.23
C ILE A 9 -11.52 -10.10 -15.92
N ARG A 10 -12.81 -10.38 -15.85
CA ARG A 10 -13.39 -11.61 -16.37
C ARG A 10 -13.27 -11.71 -17.88
N ASP A 11 -13.57 -10.62 -18.58
CA ASP A 11 -13.69 -10.62 -20.04
C ASP A 11 -12.37 -10.42 -20.75
N SER A 12 -11.41 -9.73 -20.12
CA SER A 12 -10.13 -9.38 -20.74
C SER A 12 -8.92 -10.03 -20.07
N ASN A 13 -9.11 -10.85 -19.03
CA ASN A 13 -8.05 -11.48 -18.27
C ASN A 13 -7.08 -10.46 -17.68
N ILE A 14 -7.60 -9.31 -17.28
CA ILE A 14 -6.84 -8.26 -16.60
C ILE A 14 -7.13 -8.35 -15.11
N ARG A 15 -6.07 -8.28 -14.29
CA ARG A 15 -6.20 -8.23 -12.85
C ARG A 15 -6.12 -6.78 -12.36
N VAL A 16 -6.92 -6.45 -11.35
CA VAL A 16 -6.94 -5.12 -10.75
C VAL A 16 -6.81 -5.27 -9.24
N ASN A 17 -5.76 -4.70 -8.69
CA ASN A 17 -5.52 -4.67 -7.25
C ASN A 17 -5.19 -3.24 -6.82
N THR A 18 -5.36 -2.97 -5.53
CA THR A 18 -5.06 -1.68 -4.93
C THR A 18 -3.99 -1.85 -3.87
N VAL A 19 -3.03 -0.94 -3.85
CA VAL A 19 -2.06 -0.82 -2.77
C VAL A 19 -2.33 0.51 -2.06
N SER A 20 -2.55 0.44 -0.76
CA SER A 20 -2.86 1.63 0.06
C SER A 20 -1.73 1.84 1.07
N PRO A 21 -0.70 2.63 0.72
CA PRO A 21 0.38 2.92 1.65
C PRO A 21 -0.07 3.92 2.73
N GLY A 22 0.47 3.75 3.93
CA GLY A 22 0.34 4.72 5.01
C GLY A 22 1.45 5.76 4.94
N PHE A 23 2.08 6.03 6.08
CA PHE A 23 3.21 6.96 6.12
C PHE A 23 4.47 6.29 5.59
N VAL A 24 4.97 6.81 4.47
CA VAL A 24 6.16 6.30 3.79
C VAL A 24 7.25 7.36 3.87
N GLU A 25 8.47 6.94 4.17
CA GLU A 25 9.62 7.83 4.26
C GLU A 25 10.00 8.36 2.89
N THR A 26 9.62 9.61 2.65
CA THR A 26 9.87 10.34 1.41
C THR A 26 10.49 11.69 1.75
N ASP A 27 10.97 12.40 0.72
CA ASP A 27 11.54 13.74 0.93
C ASP A 27 10.52 14.71 1.56
N MET A 28 9.24 14.51 1.34
CA MET A 28 8.20 15.35 1.93
C MET A 28 8.17 15.25 3.46
N LEU A 29 8.51 14.09 4.04
CA LEU A 29 8.56 13.95 5.48
C LEU A 29 9.67 14.78 6.12
N HIS A 30 10.74 15.05 5.38
CA HIS A 30 11.86 15.86 5.89
C HIS A 30 11.48 17.34 6.06
N THR A 31 10.36 17.77 5.51
CA THR A 31 9.86 19.15 5.70
C THR A 31 9.02 19.29 6.97
N VAL A 32 8.66 18.18 7.62
CA VAL A 32 7.83 18.17 8.83
C VAL A 32 8.73 18.28 10.06
N PRO A 33 8.35 19.05 11.10
CA PRO A 33 9.15 19.16 12.32
C PRO A 33 9.40 17.80 12.96
N ALA A 34 10.61 17.62 13.50
CA ALA A 34 11.04 16.33 14.04
C ALA A 34 10.17 15.83 15.20
N ASP A 35 9.69 16.74 16.06
CA ASP A 35 8.81 16.39 17.17
C ASP A 35 7.46 15.85 16.68
N LEU A 36 6.93 16.43 15.62
CA LEU A 36 5.69 15.97 15.01
C LEU A 36 5.88 14.59 14.36
N LEU A 37 7.00 14.39 13.67
CA LEU A 37 7.34 13.08 13.10
C LEU A 37 7.46 12.01 14.17
N ALA A 38 8.09 12.33 15.31
CA ALA A 38 8.21 11.40 16.42
C ALA A 38 6.84 11.01 16.98
N GLY A 39 5.93 11.96 17.09
CA GLY A 39 4.55 11.70 17.53
C GLY A 39 3.80 10.77 16.61
N ILE A 40 3.93 10.97 15.30
CA ILE A 40 3.32 10.09 14.30
C ILE A 40 3.92 8.70 14.37
N LYS A 41 5.23 8.60 14.49
CA LYS A 41 5.96 7.34 14.56
C LYS A 41 5.52 6.51 15.77
N ASP A 42 5.24 7.17 16.90
CA ASP A 42 4.77 6.50 18.12
C ASP A 42 3.37 5.89 17.94
N GLU A 43 2.57 6.42 17.01
CA GLU A 43 1.24 5.88 16.72
C GLU A 43 1.29 4.67 15.79
N ILE A 44 2.41 4.40 15.15
CA ILE A 44 2.57 3.28 14.22
C ILE A 44 3.03 2.06 15.02
N PRO A 45 2.24 0.97 15.07
CA PRO A 45 2.62 -0.22 15.85
C PRO A 45 4.00 -0.78 15.52
N LEU A 46 4.44 -0.75 14.26
CA LEU A 46 5.79 -1.20 13.89
C LEU A 46 6.88 -0.19 14.25
N GLY A 47 6.52 1.01 14.71
CA GLY A 47 7.46 1.98 15.28
C GLY A 47 8.33 2.70 14.25
N ARG A 48 7.98 2.63 12.98
CA ARG A 48 8.71 3.31 11.91
C ARG A 48 7.81 3.63 10.73
N PHE A 49 8.27 4.55 9.88
CA PHE A 49 7.65 4.78 8.59
C PHE A 49 8.01 3.63 7.63
N GLY A 50 7.17 3.40 6.63
CA GLY A 50 7.49 2.48 5.56
C GLY A 50 8.57 3.06 4.64
N TYR A 51 9.29 2.20 3.94
CA TYR A 51 10.24 2.63 2.92
C TYR A 51 9.59 2.58 1.54
N PRO A 52 9.91 3.52 0.63
CA PRO A 52 9.39 3.49 -0.73
C PRO A 52 9.62 2.15 -1.43
N ASP A 53 10.77 1.53 -1.19
CA ASP A 53 11.10 0.22 -1.76
C ASP A 53 10.13 -0.88 -1.31
N GLU A 54 9.62 -0.79 -0.09
CA GLU A 54 8.65 -1.76 0.41
C GLU A 54 7.36 -1.69 -0.38
N VAL A 55 6.90 -0.48 -0.71
CA VAL A 55 5.71 -0.29 -1.54
C VAL A 55 5.96 -0.79 -2.96
N ALA A 56 7.12 -0.47 -3.51
CA ALA A 56 7.51 -0.91 -4.85
C ALA A 56 7.56 -2.44 -4.95
N LEU A 57 8.11 -3.10 -3.95
CA LEU A 57 8.19 -4.56 -3.90
C LEU A 57 6.80 -5.21 -3.82
N ALA A 58 5.86 -4.60 -3.11
CA ALA A 58 4.49 -5.09 -3.04
C ALA A 58 3.80 -5.01 -4.41
N VAL A 59 3.98 -3.90 -5.13
CA VAL A 59 3.47 -3.75 -6.49
C VAL A 59 4.09 -4.78 -7.41
N LEU A 60 5.40 -4.97 -7.30
CA LEU A 60 6.13 -5.95 -8.11
C LEU A 60 5.62 -7.37 -7.86
N TYR A 61 5.37 -7.73 -6.60
CA TYR A 61 4.80 -9.02 -6.23
C TYR A 61 3.44 -9.25 -6.91
N LEU A 62 2.55 -8.24 -6.85
CA LEU A 62 1.23 -8.34 -7.46
C LEU A 62 1.31 -8.49 -8.98
N CYS A 63 2.30 -7.86 -9.62
CA CYS A 63 2.51 -7.93 -11.07
C CYS A 63 3.24 -9.19 -11.51
N SER A 64 3.86 -9.92 -10.58
CA SER A 64 4.64 -11.11 -10.88
C SER A 64 3.76 -12.35 -11.05
N THR A 65 4.39 -13.46 -11.44
CA THR A 65 3.72 -14.75 -11.52
C THR A 65 3.13 -15.16 -10.16
N ALA A 66 3.79 -14.81 -9.06
CA ALA A 66 3.30 -15.10 -7.72
C ALA A 66 1.96 -14.41 -7.44
N GLY A 67 1.70 -13.26 -8.04
CA GLY A 67 0.44 -12.55 -7.92
C GLY A 67 -0.62 -12.94 -8.96
N SER A 68 -0.36 -13.94 -9.78
CA SER A 68 -1.20 -14.24 -10.95
C SER A 68 -2.64 -14.65 -10.61
N TRP A 69 -2.87 -15.11 -9.40
CA TRP A 69 -4.22 -15.47 -8.93
C TRP A 69 -4.79 -14.48 -7.92
N ILE A 70 -4.23 -13.27 -7.86
CA ILE A 70 -4.67 -12.20 -6.94
C ILE A 70 -5.33 -11.12 -7.77
N THR A 71 -6.59 -10.85 -7.49
CA THR A 71 -7.32 -9.74 -8.10
C THR A 71 -8.40 -9.25 -7.14
N GLY A 72 -8.77 -7.99 -7.24
CA GLY A 72 -9.77 -7.37 -6.37
C GLY A 72 -9.29 -7.16 -4.94
N SER A 73 -8.01 -7.30 -4.67
CA SER A 73 -7.45 -7.15 -3.32
C SER A 73 -7.05 -5.71 -3.04
N ASN A 74 -7.14 -5.32 -1.78
CA ASN A 74 -6.55 -4.09 -1.27
C ASN A 74 -5.49 -4.47 -0.25
N ILE A 75 -4.24 -4.10 -0.53
CA ILE A 75 -3.12 -4.35 0.37
C ILE A 75 -2.82 -3.05 1.12
N SER A 76 -3.10 -3.05 2.42
CA SER A 76 -2.78 -1.92 3.29
C SER A 76 -1.36 -2.07 3.82
N MET A 77 -0.52 -1.07 3.55
CA MET A 77 0.88 -1.06 3.96
C MET A 77 1.11 0.11 4.91
N ASN A 78 0.72 -0.04 6.16
CA ASN A 78 0.65 1.06 7.13
C ASN A 78 1.37 0.77 8.45
N GLY A 79 2.10 -0.34 8.54
CA GLY A 79 2.79 -0.72 9.78
C GLY A 79 1.83 -1.00 10.94
N GLY A 80 0.57 -1.29 10.66
CA GLY A 80 -0.46 -1.51 11.65
C GLY A 80 -1.19 -0.24 12.09
N HIS A 81 -0.83 0.92 11.55
CA HIS A 81 -1.46 2.19 11.89
C HIS A 81 -2.88 2.27 11.35
N ASN A 82 -3.84 2.58 12.21
CA ASN A 82 -5.21 2.77 11.79
C ASN A 82 -5.40 4.22 11.36
N MET A 83 -5.58 4.43 10.06
CA MET A 83 -5.69 5.75 9.46
C MET A 83 -7.13 6.18 9.19
N LEU A 84 -8.06 5.60 9.90
CA LEU A 84 -9.48 5.98 9.77
C LEU A 84 -9.76 7.37 10.29
#